data_38497b40be295e35a70c734eecf5cffc
#
_entry.id   38497b40be295e35a70c734eecf5cffc
#
_cell.length_a   1.000
_cell.length_b   1.000
_cell.length_c   1.000
_cell.angle_alpha   90.00
_cell.angle_beta   90.00
_cell.angle_gamma   90.00
#
_symmetry.space_group_name_H-M   'P 1'
#
loop_
_entity.id
_entity.type
_entity.pdbx_description
1 polymer ?
#
loop_
_entity_poly.entity_id
_entity_poly.type
_entity_poly.pdbx_seq_one_letter_code
_entity_poly.pdbx_strand_id
1 'polypeptide(L)'
;FHGTVDRCETDLGFRLPSDVKITQFEGYDMGLLGDIHKRQHLNKEETISYCGSLVQQNHGEGLDHGYLLWDVPKRKSEYIQIPNDYGYYTIDIDDGKFPDCPDMPRKARLRVRVCNTDSVQLKKALSVIQTKYGIKEIAVNRTDRLTERVRAGQLVDVGDITNPEYQYELIEDYLGRNHIVDEKTLIKIKELNDDLNRNLPAEEISRNVFWKLKRFEWSNMFSYGEDN
;
A
#
# COMPACT_ATOMS: atom_id res chain seq x y z
N PHE A 1 4.39 -1.89 26.93
CA PHE A 1 4.83 -2.98 26.06
C PHE A 1 4.69 -2.51 24.60
N HIS A 2 5.66 -2.86 23.76
CA HIS A 2 5.65 -2.57 22.32
C HIS A 2 5.83 -3.88 21.56
N GLY A 3 4.85 -4.26 20.75
CA GLY A 3 4.79 -5.51 20.01
C GLY A 3 3.38 -6.09 19.94
N THR A 4 3.22 -7.22 19.26
CA THR A 4 1.93 -7.89 19.10
C THR A 4 1.56 -8.68 20.36
N VAL A 5 0.30 -8.60 20.76
CA VAL A 5 -0.34 -9.44 21.79
C VAL A 5 -1.43 -10.27 21.11
N ASP A 6 -1.69 -11.47 21.57
CA ASP A 6 -2.74 -12.31 21.01
C ASP A 6 -4.09 -11.57 21.00
N ARG A 7 -4.93 -11.85 19.99
CA ARG A 7 -6.22 -11.20 19.70
C ARG A 7 -6.14 -9.80 19.09
N CYS A 8 -4.95 -9.18 18.95
CA CYS A 8 -4.87 -7.91 18.27
C CYS A 8 -5.13 -8.05 16.76
N GLU A 9 -5.69 -7.00 16.19
CA GLU A 9 -6.09 -6.93 14.78
C GLU A 9 -5.54 -5.67 14.12
N THR A 10 -5.34 -5.74 12.81
CA THR A 10 -5.10 -4.56 11.96
C THR A 10 -6.42 -3.84 11.65
N ASP A 11 -6.37 -2.64 11.08
CA ASP A 11 -7.56 -1.91 10.60
C ASP A 11 -8.38 -2.71 9.57
N LEU A 12 -7.71 -3.54 8.78
CA LEU A 12 -8.36 -4.43 7.81
C LEU A 12 -8.99 -5.69 8.44
N GLY A 13 -8.91 -5.85 9.79
CA GLY A 13 -9.48 -6.98 10.51
C GLY A 13 -8.64 -8.26 10.48
N PHE A 14 -7.39 -8.18 10.01
CA PHE A 14 -6.49 -9.33 10.08
C PHE A 14 -5.95 -9.50 11.50
N ARG A 15 -6.13 -10.68 12.06
CA ARG A 15 -5.50 -11.06 13.32
C ARG A 15 -4.02 -11.31 13.11
N LEU A 16 -3.21 -10.72 13.98
CA LEU A 16 -1.77 -10.89 13.94
C LEU A 16 -1.34 -12.08 14.82
N PRO A 17 -0.46 -12.95 14.33
CA PRO A 17 0.12 -13.99 15.15
C PRO A 17 0.99 -13.38 16.26
N SER A 18 0.91 -13.94 17.47
CA SER A 18 1.70 -13.50 18.61
C SER A 18 1.96 -14.63 19.59
N ASP A 19 3.18 -14.68 20.08
CA ASP A 19 3.58 -15.55 21.18
C ASP A 19 3.25 -14.93 22.55
N VAL A 20 3.02 -13.62 22.60
CA VAL A 20 2.64 -12.89 23.81
C VAL A 20 1.14 -13.03 24.03
N LYS A 21 0.76 -13.61 25.14
CA LYS A 21 -0.65 -13.81 25.51
C LYS A 21 -1.14 -12.69 26.41
N ILE A 22 -2.42 -12.33 26.28
CA ILE A 22 -3.05 -11.32 27.14
C ILE A 22 -2.96 -11.71 28.62
N THR A 23 -2.94 -13.01 28.92
CA THR A 23 -2.78 -13.54 30.28
C THR A 23 -1.45 -13.16 30.95
N GLN A 24 -0.43 -12.80 30.17
CA GLN A 24 0.84 -12.33 30.72
C GLN A 24 0.75 -10.93 31.35
N PHE A 25 -0.36 -10.23 31.12
CA PHE A 25 -0.67 -8.95 31.73
C PHE A 25 -1.52 -9.09 33.01
N GLU A 26 -1.84 -10.32 33.44
CA GLU A 26 -2.53 -10.57 34.71
C GLU A 26 -1.65 -10.11 35.89
N GLY A 27 -2.26 -9.42 36.86
CA GLY A 27 -1.57 -8.84 38.00
C GLY A 27 -1.12 -7.39 37.80
N TYR A 28 -1.21 -6.85 36.58
CA TYR A 28 -1.02 -5.43 36.33
C TYR A 28 -2.37 -4.70 36.29
N ASP A 29 -2.39 -3.48 36.79
CA ASP A 29 -3.60 -2.65 36.81
C ASP A 29 -4.03 -2.21 35.42
N MET A 30 -3.06 -1.95 34.55
CA MET A 30 -3.27 -1.50 33.17
C MET A 30 -2.15 -1.99 32.26
N GLY A 31 -2.47 -2.21 30.98
CA GLY A 31 -1.54 -2.51 29.91
C GLY A 31 -1.61 -1.44 28.81
N LEU A 32 -0.58 -0.59 28.73
CA LEU A 32 -0.44 0.40 27.66
C LEU A 32 0.43 -0.21 26.58
N LEU A 33 -0.18 -0.45 25.41
CA LEU A 33 0.43 -1.20 24.32
C LEU A 33 0.70 -0.28 23.12
N GLY A 34 1.81 -0.53 22.43
CA GLY A 34 2.19 0.12 21.17
C GLY A 34 2.54 -0.92 20.09
N ASP A 35 2.86 -0.47 18.87
CA ASP A 35 3.16 -1.22 17.65
C ASP A 35 1.94 -1.37 16.71
N ILE A 36 0.77 -1.67 17.25
CA ILE A 36 -0.43 -1.83 16.42
C ILE A 36 -1.12 -0.48 16.25
N HIS A 37 -1.31 -0.10 14.99
CA HIS A 37 -1.86 1.21 14.63
C HIS A 37 -3.36 1.33 14.83
N LYS A 38 -4.08 0.19 14.86
CA LYS A 38 -5.50 0.14 15.20
C LYS A 38 -5.68 0.33 16.71
N ARG A 39 -6.42 1.39 17.10
CA ARG A 39 -6.87 1.55 18.48
C ARG A 39 -7.83 0.42 18.85
N GLN A 40 -7.53 -0.29 19.91
CA GLN A 40 -8.36 -1.40 20.37
C GLN A 40 -8.12 -1.75 21.84
N HIS A 41 -9.17 -2.20 22.52
CA HIS A 41 -9.10 -2.80 23.85
C HIS A 41 -9.03 -4.31 23.71
N LEU A 42 -8.12 -4.96 24.44
CA LEU A 42 -7.93 -6.40 24.37
C LEU A 42 -8.71 -7.17 25.45
N ASN A 43 -9.18 -6.47 26.49
CA ASN A 43 -9.98 -7.05 27.58
C ASN A 43 -11.29 -6.29 27.77
N LYS A 44 -12.24 -6.89 28.48
CA LYS A 44 -13.59 -6.35 28.73
C LYS A 44 -13.58 -5.12 29.62
N GLU A 45 -12.62 -5.04 30.52
CA GLU A 45 -12.41 -3.95 31.46
C GLU A 45 -11.80 -2.72 30.83
N GLU A 46 -11.37 -2.83 29.55
CA GLU A 46 -10.74 -1.76 28.76
C GLU A 46 -9.42 -1.24 29.36
N THR A 47 -8.79 -2.06 30.20
CA THR A 47 -7.56 -1.69 30.89
C THR A 47 -6.28 -2.11 30.15
N ILE A 48 -6.37 -3.00 29.15
CA ILE A 48 -5.27 -3.43 28.29
C ILE A 48 -5.57 -2.98 26.88
N SER A 49 -4.80 -2.00 26.37
CA SER A 49 -5.20 -1.30 25.14
C SER A 49 -4.03 -0.87 24.30
N TYR A 50 -4.18 -1.01 22.98
CA TYR A 50 -3.40 -0.30 21.99
C TYR A 50 -3.98 1.10 21.79
N CYS A 51 -3.14 2.12 21.89
CA CYS A 51 -3.56 3.50 21.64
C CYS A 51 -3.78 3.80 20.15
N GLY A 52 -3.24 2.96 19.27
CA GLY A 52 -3.20 3.23 17.84
C GLY A 52 -2.07 4.20 17.47
N SER A 53 -2.11 4.69 16.24
CA SER A 53 -1.23 5.75 15.75
C SER A 53 -1.90 7.11 15.78
N LEU A 54 -1.10 8.19 15.98
CA LEU A 54 -1.60 9.57 16.02
C LEU A 54 -2.14 10.03 14.65
N VAL A 55 -1.59 9.50 13.58
CA VAL A 55 -1.94 9.82 12.20
C VAL A 55 -1.94 8.54 11.37
N GLN A 56 -2.70 8.54 10.31
CA GLN A 56 -2.75 7.49 9.32
C GLN A 56 -1.39 7.32 8.64
N GLN A 57 -0.88 6.10 8.54
CA GLN A 57 0.45 5.80 7.99
C GLN A 57 0.39 5.17 6.60
N ASN A 58 -0.74 4.58 6.22
CA ASN A 58 -0.91 3.94 4.91
C ASN A 58 -2.38 3.90 4.48
N HIS A 59 -2.63 3.47 3.24
CA HIS A 59 -3.98 3.37 2.67
C HIS A 59 -4.84 2.22 3.23
N GLY A 60 -4.30 1.36 4.07
CA GLY A 60 -5.04 0.28 4.73
C GLY A 60 -5.63 0.68 6.07
N GLU A 61 -5.35 1.89 6.54
CA GLU A 61 -5.83 2.41 7.81
C GLU A 61 -7.03 3.33 7.59
N GLY A 62 -7.91 3.41 8.60
CA GLY A 62 -9.03 4.37 8.64
C GLY A 62 -8.55 5.81 8.83
N LEU A 63 -9.51 6.74 8.84
CA LEU A 63 -9.22 8.17 9.09
C LEU A 63 -9.31 8.56 10.57
N ASP A 64 -9.80 7.65 11.42
CA ASP A 64 -10.00 7.89 12.85
C ASP A 64 -8.72 7.62 13.63
N HIS A 65 -7.88 8.64 13.80
CA HIS A 65 -6.62 8.59 14.52
C HIS A 65 -6.57 9.58 15.67
N GLY A 66 -5.81 9.23 16.71
CA GLY A 66 -5.71 10.03 17.92
C GLY A 66 -4.91 9.31 19.00
N TYR A 67 -5.25 9.59 20.27
CA TYR A 67 -4.59 8.98 21.42
C TYR A 67 -5.58 8.64 22.53
N LEU A 68 -5.15 7.81 23.46
CA LEU A 68 -5.89 7.51 24.68
C LEU A 68 -5.35 8.37 25.84
N LEU A 69 -6.23 9.19 26.44
CA LEU A 69 -5.97 9.90 27.68
C LEU A 69 -6.44 9.01 28.84
N TRP A 70 -5.51 8.68 29.75
CA TRP A 70 -5.80 7.76 30.84
C TRP A 70 -6.02 8.49 32.17
N ASP A 71 -7.15 8.20 32.82
CA ASP A 71 -7.39 8.45 34.23
C ASP A 71 -6.85 7.26 35.04
N VAL A 72 -5.61 7.35 35.48
CA VAL A 72 -4.91 6.25 36.14
C VAL A 72 -5.61 5.78 37.43
N PRO A 73 -6.06 6.67 38.35
CA PRO A 73 -6.83 6.28 39.52
C PRO A 73 -8.11 5.48 39.21
N LYS A 74 -8.80 5.86 38.14
CA LYS A 74 -10.03 5.16 37.71
C LYS A 74 -9.79 4.00 36.78
N ARG A 75 -8.58 3.81 36.28
CA ARG A 75 -8.21 2.81 35.26
C ARG A 75 -9.08 2.88 34.01
N LYS A 76 -9.38 4.08 33.56
CA LYS A 76 -10.22 4.35 32.39
C LYS A 76 -9.48 5.23 31.39
N SER A 77 -9.74 5.01 30.12
CA SER A 77 -9.24 5.85 29.06
C SER A 77 -10.37 6.57 28.33
N GLU A 78 -10.07 7.76 27.84
CA GLU A 78 -10.86 8.52 26.90
C GLU A 78 -10.11 8.65 25.60
N TYR A 79 -10.78 8.42 24.49
CA TYR A 79 -10.18 8.60 23.18
C TYR A 79 -10.27 10.05 22.73
N ILE A 80 -9.15 10.64 22.40
CA ILE A 80 -9.05 12.00 21.87
C ILE A 80 -8.64 11.91 20.41
N GLN A 81 -9.56 12.18 19.52
CA GLN A 81 -9.31 12.23 18.09
C GLN A 81 -8.49 13.47 17.73
N ILE A 82 -7.50 13.30 16.85
CA ILE A 82 -6.70 14.41 16.32
C ILE A 82 -7.16 14.68 14.89
N PRO A 83 -7.76 15.85 14.60
CA PRO A 83 -8.05 16.28 13.25
C PRO A 83 -6.75 16.37 12.43
N ASN A 84 -6.74 15.78 11.22
CA ASN A 84 -5.57 15.81 10.36
C ASN A 84 -5.98 16.14 8.93
N ASP A 85 -5.41 17.21 8.37
CA ASP A 85 -5.60 17.58 6.96
C ASP A 85 -4.84 16.66 5.99
N TYR A 86 -3.86 15.92 6.48
CA TYR A 86 -3.09 14.93 5.73
C TYR A 86 -3.65 13.53 5.98
N GLY A 87 -3.63 12.70 4.97
CA GLY A 87 -4.07 11.33 5.13
C GLY A 87 -3.93 10.55 3.84
N TYR A 88 -4.24 9.26 3.91
CA TYR A 88 -4.28 8.37 2.76
C TYR A 88 -5.74 8.11 2.42
N TYR A 89 -6.13 8.34 1.18
CA TYR A 89 -7.50 8.13 0.74
C TYR A 89 -7.53 7.27 -0.51
N THR A 90 -8.54 6.43 -0.65
CA THR A 90 -8.68 5.57 -1.83
C THR A 90 -10.04 5.80 -2.47
N ILE A 91 -10.05 6.07 -3.78
CA ILE A 91 -11.27 6.20 -4.58
C ILE A 91 -11.28 5.12 -5.65
N ASP A 92 -12.43 4.53 -5.89
CA ASP A 92 -12.68 3.66 -7.02
C ASP A 92 -13.30 4.47 -8.17
N ILE A 93 -12.70 4.35 -9.36
CA ILE A 93 -13.28 4.87 -10.60
C ILE A 93 -13.71 3.67 -11.44
N ASP A 94 -15.00 3.61 -11.74
CA ASP A 94 -15.59 2.60 -12.62
C ASP A 94 -16.41 3.30 -13.72
N ASP A 95 -16.18 2.91 -14.98
CA ASP A 95 -16.82 3.54 -16.14
C ASP A 95 -16.71 5.08 -16.13
N GLY A 96 -15.54 5.61 -15.72
CA GLY A 96 -15.27 7.04 -15.60
C GLY A 96 -15.98 7.77 -14.46
N LYS A 97 -16.70 7.06 -13.59
CA LYS A 97 -17.46 7.61 -12.47
C LYS A 97 -16.77 7.31 -11.14
N PHE A 98 -16.92 8.19 -10.19
CA PHE A 98 -16.41 8.04 -8.83
C PHE A 98 -17.43 8.59 -7.82
N PRO A 99 -17.45 8.05 -6.57
CA PRO A 99 -18.34 8.53 -5.52
C PRO A 99 -17.97 9.93 -5.04
N ASP A 100 -18.91 10.61 -4.40
CA ASP A 100 -18.59 11.81 -3.62
C ASP A 100 -17.81 11.40 -2.35
N CYS A 101 -16.82 12.20 -1.98
CA CYS A 101 -15.86 11.89 -0.91
C CYS A 101 -15.81 13.06 0.10
N PRO A 102 -16.88 13.29 0.90
CA PRO A 102 -16.93 14.42 1.81
C PRO A 102 -15.88 14.35 2.92
N ASP A 103 -15.46 13.13 3.31
CA ASP A 103 -14.54 12.88 4.41
C ASP A 103 -13.06 12.89 3.96
N MET A 104 -12.80 13.18 2.68
CA MET A 104 -11.44 13.20 2.17
C MET A 104 -10.63 14.33 2.82
N PRO A 105 -9.46 14.01 3.43
CA PRO A 105 -8.56 15.03 3.97
C PRO A 105 -8.13 16.03 2.89
N ARG A 106 -8.02 17.30 3.23
CA ARG A 106 -7.69 18.39 2.27
C ARG A 106 -6.37 18.21 1.55
N LYS A 107 -5.42 17.54 2.17
CA LYS A 107 -4.07 17.27 1.64
C LYS A 107 -3.82 15.77 1.55
N ALA A 108 -4.86 15.01 1.17
CA ALA A 108 -4.74 13.57 1.07
C ALA A 108 -3.74 13.14 -0.01
N ARG A 109 -3.04 12.04 0.28
CA ARG A 109 -2.38 11.21 -0.72
C ARG A 109 -3.42 10.27 -1.29
N LEU A 110 -3.88 10.58 -2.50
CA LEU A 110 -4.97 9.87 -3.13
C LEU A 110 -4.47 8.67 -3.92
N ARG A 111 -5.04 7.50 -3.63
CA ARG A 111 -4.96 6.32 -4.49
C ARG A 111 -6.25 6.21 -5.28
N VAL A 112 -6.13 6.12 -6.60
CA VAL A 112 -7.27 5.90 -7.49
C VAL A 112 -7.15 4.47 -8.04
N ARG A 113 -8.12 3.62 -7.73
CA ARG A 113 -8.27 2.29 -8.33
C ARG A 113 -9.22 2.42 -9.51
N VAL A 114 -8.77 1.98 -10.67
CA VAL A 114 -9.49 2.21 -11.95
C VAL A 114 -9.92 0.88 -12.54
N CYS A 115 -11.21 0.78 -12.86
CA CYS A 115 -11.81 -0.34 -13.56
C CYS A 115 -12.66 0.18 -14.73
N ASN A 116 -12.77 -0.58 -15.81
CA ASN A 116 -13.65 -0.32 -16.95
C ASN A 116 -13.62 1.13 -17.47
N THR A 117 -12.48 1.80 -17.38
CA THR A 117 -12.36 3.23 -17.65
C THR A 117 -11.27 3.47 -18.70
N ASP A 118 -11.63 4.10 -19.82
CA ASP A 118 -10.66 4.48 -20.84
C ASP A 118 -9.78 5.67 -20.40
N SER A 119 -8.76 5.97 -21.21
CA SER A 119 -7.78 7.03 -20.87
C SER A 119 -8.38 8.42 -20.89
N VAL A 120 -9.40 8.68 -21.72
CA VAL A 120 -10.06 9.99 -21.84
C VAL A 120 -10.99 10.21 -20.64
N GLN A 121 -11.78 9.22 -20.33
CA GLN A 121 -12.66 9.21 -19.14
C GLN A 121 -11.85 9.37 -17.86
N LEU A 122 -10.74 8.63 -17.72
CA LEU A 122 -9.85 8.72 -16.58
C LEU A 122 -9.26 10.13 -16.42
N LYS A 123 -8.74 10.69 -17.51
CA LYS A 123 -8.18 12.06 -17.48
C LYS A 123 -9.22 13.09 -17.05
N LYS A 124 -10.45 12.97 -17.55
CA LYS A 124 -11.57 13.83 -17.16
C LYS A 124 -11.92 13.67 -15.67
N ALA A 125 -12.04 12.43 -15.18
CA ALA A 125 -12.33 12.14 -13.79
C ALA A 125 -11.24 12.69 -12.85
N LEU A 126 -9.96 12.47 -13.18
CA LEU A 126 -8.84 13.00 -12.39
C LEU A 126 -8.83 14.53 -12.35
N SER A 127 -9.12 15.20 -13.48
CA SER A 127 -9.23 16.66 -13.53
C SER A 127 -10.35 17.18 -12.62
N VAL A 128 -11.50 16.51 -12.60
CA VAL A 128 -12.61 16.88 -11.71
C VAL A 128 -12.23 16.67 -10.24
N ILE A 129 -11.59 15.53 -9.90
CA ILE A 129 -11.12 15.24 -8.55
C ILE A 129 -10.13 16.30 -8.07
N GLN A 130 -9.12 16.63 -8.90
CA GLN A 130 -8.13 17.64 -8.57
C GLN A 130 -8.76 19.01 -8.32
N THR A 131 -9.70 19.41 -9.19
CA THR A 131 -10.38 20.71 -9.06
C THR A 131 -11.31 20.75 -7.85
N LYS A 132 -12.09 19.69 -7.63
CA LYS A 132 -13.10 19.64 -6.56
C LYS A 132 -12.47 19.54 -5.17
N TYR A 133 -11.44 18.72 -5.01
CA TYR A 133 -10.83 18.41 -3.71
C TYR A 133 -9.46 19.05 -3.50
N GLY A 134 -8.88 19.69 -4.50
CA GLY A 134 -7.57 20.36 -4.40
C GLY A 134 -6.39 19.39 -4.23
N ILE A 135 -6.55 18.11 -4.58
CA ILE A 135 -5.57 17.06 -4.36
C ILE A 135 -4.37 17.22 -5.31
N LYS A 136 -3.16 17.13 -4.75
CA LYS A 136 -1.90 17.26 -5.49
C LYS A 136 -1.19 15.92 -5.75
N GLU A 137 -1.31 14.98 -4.81
CA GLU A 137 -0.65 13.67 -4.89
C GLU A 137 -1.67 12.60 -5.27
N ILE A 138 -1.58 12.06 -6.48
CA ILE A 138 -2.49 11.03 -6.99
C ILE A 138 -1.67 9.87 -7.54
N ALA A 139 -1.89 8.67 -6.99
CA ALA A 139 -1.39 7.41 -7.51
C ALA A 139 -2.52 6.65 -8.20
N VAL A 140 -2.34 6.25 -9.45
CA VAL A 140 -3.35 5.55 -10.25
C VAL A 140 -3.00 4.07 -10.38
N ASN A 141 -3.89 3.20 -9.91
CA ASN A 141 -3.77 1.75 -10.01
C ASN A 141 -4.91 1.20 -10.87
N ARG A 142 -4.59 0.57 -12.00
CA ARG A 142 -5.59 -0.13 -12.81
C ARG A 142 -5.82 -1.54 -12.28
N THR A 143 -7.07 -1.84 -11.90
CA THR A 143 -7.48 -3.13 -11.31
C THR A 143 -8.07 -4.10 -12.33
N ASP A 144 -8.62 -3.61 -13.44
CA ASP A 144 -9.14 -4.40 -14.55
C ASP A 144 -8.13 -5.42 -15.09
N ARG A 145 -6.87 -5.02 -15.18
CA ARG A 145 -5.76 -5.87 -15.66
C ARG A 145 -5.48 -7.09 -14.78
N LEU A 146 -5.62 -6.95 -13.46
CA LEU A 146 -5.44 -8.06 -12.52
C LEU A 146 -6.63 -9.02 -12.56
N THR A 147 -7.85 -8.51 -12.72
CA THR A 147 -9.07 -9.31 -12.72
C THR A 147 -9.18 -10.16 -13.99
N GLU A 148 -8.77 -9.66 -15.14
CA GLU A 148 -8.74 -10.44 -16.40
C GLU A 148 -7.70 -11.57 -16.33
N ARG A 149 -6.50 -11.29 -15.78
CA ARG A 149 -5.45 -12.29 -15.60
C ARG A 149 -5.84 -13.39 -14.61
N VAL A 150 -6.48 -13.04 -13.51
CA VAL A 150 -6.96 -14.00 -12.50
C VAL A 150 -8.15 -14.81 -13.04
N ARG A 151 -9.08 -14.19 -13.78
CA ARG A 151 -10.23 -14.89 -14.41
C ARG A 151 -9.80 -15.84 -15.54
N ALA A 152 -8.71 -15.55 -16.23
CA ALA A 152 -8.16 -16.42 -17.26
C ALA A 152 -7.44 -17.67 -16.69
N GLY A 153 -7.43 -17.86 -15.36
CA GLY A 153 -6.74 -19.00 -14.74
C GLY A 153 -5.22 -18.95 -14.89
N GLN A 154 -4.72 -17.85 -15.42
CA GLN A 154 -3.30 -17.56 -15.43
C GLN A 154 -2.91 -17.12 -14.03
N LEU A 155 -2.39 -18.05 -13.23
CA LEU A 155 -1.38 -17.68 -12.25
C LEU A 155 -0.47 -16.69 -12.98
N VAL A 156 -0.23 -15.52 -12.37
CA VAL A 156 0.69 -14.54 -12.93
C VAL A 156 2.05 -15.20 -12.93
N ASP A 157 2.27 -16.03 -13.94
CA ASP A 157 3.61 -16.36 -14.36
C ASP A 157 4.14 -15.03 -14.87
N VAL A 158 4.93 -14.38 -14.03
CA VAL A 158 5.70 -13.23 -14.46
C VAL A 158 6.69 -13.84 -15.43
N GLY A 159 6.32 -13.88 -16.71
CA GLY A 159 7.12 -14.45 -17.76
C GLY A 159 8.53 -13.88 -17.66
N ASP A 160 9.49 -14.68 -17.99
CA ASP A 160 10.90 -14.27 -17.92
C ASP A 160 11.10 -13.00 -18.77
N ILE A 161 11.27 -11.85 -18.09
CA ILE A 161 11.49 -10.57 -18.76
C ILE A 161 12.77 -10.55 -19.61
N THR A 162 13.66 -11.54 -19.43
CA THR A 162 14.84 -11.70 -20.27
C THR A 162 14.53 -12.39 -21.59
N ASN A 163 13.34 -13.01 -21.72
CA ASN A 163 12.89 -13.64 -22.96
C ASN A 163 12.38 -12.56 -23.94
N PRO A 164 13.01 -12.42 -25.14
CA PRO A 164 12.59 -11.43 -26.13
C PRO A 164 11.13 -11.58 -26.59
N GLU A 165 10.61 -12.80 -26.69
CA GLU A 165 9.21 -13.04 -27.08
C GLU A 165 8.25 -12.48 -26.03
N TYR A 166 8.53 -12.67 -24.75
CA TYR A 166 7.74 -12.09 -23.67
C TYR A 166 7.84 -10.55 -23.65
N GLN A 167 9.01 -9.99 -23.95
CA GLN A 167 9.18 -8.53 -24.09
C GLN A 167 8.33 -8.01 -25.26
N TYR A 168 8.25 -8.71 -26.38
CA TYR A 168 7.41 -8.32 -27.53
C TYR A 168 5.92 -8.34 -27.17
N GLU A 169 5.47 -9.37 -26.45
CA GLU A 169 4.08 -9.42 -25.96
C GLU A 169 3.75 -8.22 -25.07
N LEU A 170 4.66 -7.84 -24.17
CA LEU A 170 4.50 -6.67 -23.29
C LEU A 170 4.47 -5.35 -24.10
N ILE A 171 5.32 -5.22 -25.12
CA ILE A 171 5.39 -4.06 -26.01
C ILE A 171 4.08 -3.95 -26.81
N GLU A 172 3.62 -5.02 -27.42
CA GLU A 172 2.38 -5.05 -28.20
C GLU A 172 1.16 -4.74 -27.33
N ASP A 173 1.09 -5.32 -26.14
CA ASP A 173 0.03 -5.06 -25.17
C ASP A 173 0.04 -3.58 -24.73
N TYR A 174 1.20 -3.01 -24.42
CA TYR A 174 1.31 -1.59 -24.04
C TYR A 174 0.90 -0.66 -25.17
N LEU A 175 1.37 -0.90 -26.39
CA LEU A 175 1.06 -0.06 -27.55
C LEU A 175 -0.40 -0.20 -27.95
N GLY A 176 -0.95 -1.41 -27.97
CA GLY A 176 -2.36 -1.64 -28.28
C GLY A 176 -3.31 -0.93 -27.30
N ARG A 177 -2.94 -0.88 -26.01
CA ARG A 177 -3.74 -0.15 -25.01
C ARG A 177 -3.68 1.37 -25.13
N ASN A 178 -2.61 1.91 -25.68
CA ASN A 178 -2.43 3.35 -25.83
C ASN A 178 -2.82 3.85 -27.25
N HIS A 179 -3.45 3.01 -28.06
CA HIS A 179 -3.89 3.29 -29.42
C HIS A 179 -2.76 3.82 -30.35
N ILE A 180 -1.52 3.47 -30.06
CA ILE A 180 -0.36 3.82 -30.85
C ILE A 180 0.06 2.58 -31.61
N VAL A 181 -0.54 2.29 -32.78
CA VAL A 181 -0.02 1.20 -33.59
C VAL A 181 -0.21 1.46 -35.07
N ASP A 182 0.84 1.96 -35.69
CA ASP A 182 1.11 1.55 -37.05
C ASP A 182 2.15 0.42 -37.04
N GLU A 183 2.02 -0.47 -38.00
CA GLU A 183 2.88 -1.68 -38.12
C GLU A 183 4.37 -1.33 -38.25
N LYS A 184 4.71 -0.22 -38.89
CA LYS A 184 6.09 0.25 -39.07
C LYS A 184 6.70 0.68 -37.73
N THR A 185 5.93 1.36 -36.91
CA THR A 185 6.36 1.78 -35.57
C THR A 185 6.58 0.57 -34.67
N LEU A 186 5.71 -0.42 -34.73
CA LEU A 186 5.87 -1.66 -33.95
C LEU A 186 7.14 -2.41 -34.34
N ILE A 187 7.38 -2.58 -35.66
CA ILE A 187 8.62 -3.22 -36.17
C ILE A 187 9.85 -2.47 -35.65
N LYS A 188 9.82 -1.14 -35.73
CA LYS A 188 10.96 -0.32 -35.30
C LYS A 188 11.24 -0.42 -33.81
N ILE A 189 10.20 -0.49 -33.00
CA ILE A 189 10.34 -0.67 -31.54
C ILE A 189 10.92 -2.05 -31.20
N LYS A 190 10.49 -3.11 -31.90
CA LYS A 190 11.07 -4.44 -31.73
C LYS A 190 12.54 -4.49 -32.13
N GLU A 191 12.92 -3.88 -33.25
CA GLU A 191 14.32 -3.75 -33.65
C GLU A 191 15.18 -3.04 -32.58
N LEU A 192 14.67 -1.95 -32.01
CA LEU A 192 15.36 -1.22 -30.94
C LEU A 192 15.50 -2.06 -29.67
N ASN A 193 14.46 -2.84 -29.34
CA ASN A 193 14.50 -3.76 -28.19
C ASN A 193 15.56 -4.85 -28.39
N ASP A 194 15.67 -5.41 -29.60
CA ASP A 194 16.68 -6.39 -29.92
C ASP A 194 18.11 -5.81 -29.87
N ASP A 195 18.27 -4.57 -30.35
CA ASP A 195 19.55 -3.87 -30.23
C ASP A 195 19.95 -3.64 -28.79
N LEU A 196 19.01 -3.24 -27.94
CA LEU A 196 19.25 -3.08 -26.51
C LEU A 196 19.66 -4.40 -25.86
N ASN A 197 18.91 -5.48 -26.12
CA ASN A 197 19.21 -6.79 -25.55
C ASN A 197 20.61 -7.32 -26.00
N ARG A 198 21.01 -7.07 -27.24
CA ARG A 198 22.35 -7.45 -27.73
C ARG A 198 23.48 -6.67 -27.07
N ASN A 199 23.24 -5.43 -26.70
CA ASN A 199 24.24 -4.53 -26.11
C ASN A 199 24.28 -4.58 -24.58
N LEU A 200 23.32 -5.25 -23.93
CA LEU A 200 23.36 -5.47 -22.49
C LEU A 200 24.41 -6.52 -22.13
N PRO A 201 25.28 -6.27 -21.15
CA PRO A 201 26.20 -7.27 -20.65
C PRO A 201 25.43 -8.52 -20.17
N ALA A 202 25.93 -9.71 -20.55
CA ALA A 202 25.26 -10.98 -20.16
C ALA A 202 25.04 -11.12 -18.63
N GLU A 203 25.92 -10.50 -17.85
CA GLU A 203 25.81 -10.45 -16.38
C GLU A 203 24.66 -9.55 -15.87
N GLU A 204 24.20 -8.58 -16.67
CA GLU A 204 23.07 -7.71 -16.34
C GLU A 204 21.70 -8.27 -16.78
N ILE A 205 21.70 -9.23 -17.71
CA ILE A 205 20.48 -9.86 -18.23
C ILE A 205 19.90 -10.87 -17.25
N SER A 206 20.72 -11.43 -16.37
CA SER A 206 20.27 -12.42 -15.37
C SER A 206 19.52 -11.75 -14.20
N ARG A 207 18.38 -11.16 -14.48
CA ARG A 207 17.54 -10.46 -13.45
C ARG A 207 16.55 -11.36 -12.72
N ASN A 208 16.54 -12.65 -12.93
CA ASN A 208 16.08 -13.62 -11.93
C ASN A 208 17.17 -13.83 -10.88
N VAL A 209 17.76 -12.74 -10.43
CA VAL A 209 18.74 -12.78 -9.36
C VAL A 209 17.97 -13.00 -8.08
N PHE A 210 18.09 -14.18 -7.51
CA PHE A 210 17.88 -14.36 -6.09
C PHE A 210 18.87 -13.43 -5.38
N TRP A 211 18.37 -12.28 -4.94
CA TRP A 211 19.16 -11.34 -4.15
C TRP A 211 19.67 -12.08 -2.93
N LYS A 212 20.97 -12.35 -2.90
CA LYS A 212 21.64 -12.85 -1.71
C LYS A 212 22.32 -11.65 -1.07
N LEU A 213 21.72 -11.13 -0.01
CA LEU A 213 22.36 -10.12 0.81
C LEU A 213 23.69 -10.70 1.33
N LYS A 214 24.83 -10.16 0.89
CA LYS A 214 26.16 -10.60 1.33
C LYS A 214 26.62 -9.85 2.57
N ARG A 215 26.24 -8.60 2.70
CA ARG A 215 26.65 -7.73 3.81
C ARG A 215 25.63 -6.61 3.96
N PHE A 216 25.26 -6.33 5.18
CA PHE A 216 24.43 -5.18 5.55
C PHE A 216 25.10 -4.55 6.77
N GLU A 217 25.42 -3.27 6.70
CA GLU A 217 26.10 -2.53 7.77
C GLU A 217 25.27 -1.31 8.10
N TRP A 218 25.14 -1.03 9.37
CA TRP A 218 24.51 0.19 9.86
C TRP A 218 25.16 0.60 11.19
N SER A 219 25.10 1.88 11.48
CA SER A 219 25.54 2.45 12.75
C SER A 219 24.52 3.47 13.23
N ASN A 220 24.34 3.58 14.54
CA ASN A 220 23.50 4.59 15.18
C ASN A 220 22.05 4.63 14.65
N MET A 221 21.47 3.49 14.28
CA MET A 221 20.13 3.39 13.78
C MET A 221 19.19 2.81 14.83
N PHE A 222 18.21 3.60 15.28
CA PHE A 222 17.26 3.25 16.35
C PHE A 222 17.96 2.88 17.67
N SER A 223 17.63 1.71 18.23
CA SER A 223 18.24 1.17 19.46
C SER A 223 19.46 0.29 19.22
N TYR A 224 19.89 0.16 17.99
CA TYR A 224 21.12 -0.56 17.63
C TYR A 224 22.33 0.32 17.93
N GLY A 225 23.37 -0.24 18.58
CA GLY A 225 24.60 0.48 18.92
C GLY A 225 25.45 0.85 17.70
N GLU A 226 26.66 1.33 17.98
CA GLU A 226 27.55 1.86 16.92
C GLU A 226 28.01 0.81 15.90
N ASP A 227 28.10 -0.45 16.32
CA ASP A 227 28.57 -1.56 15.47
C ASP A 227 27.61 -2.75 15.57
N ASN A 228 26.85 -3.01 14.48
CA ASN A 228 26.01 -4.20 14.29
C ASN A 228 26.13 -4.76 12.89
#